data_9568216b035f749f73a11ba53c999349
#
_entry.id   9568216b035f749f73a11ba53c999349
#
_cell.length_a   1.000
_cell.length_b   1.000
_cell.length_c   1.000
_cell.angle_alpha   90.00
_cell.angle_beta   90.00
_cell.angle_gamma   90.00
#
_symmetry.space_group_name_H-M   'P 1'
#
loop_
_entity.id
_entity.type
_entity.pdbx_description
1 polymer ?
#
loop_
_entity_poly.entity_id
_entity_poly.type
_entity_poly.pdbx_seq_one_letter_code
_entity_poly.pdbx_strand_id
1 'polypeptide(L)'
;MKEGVTVDVQLASGLAGIPTPRTFRRWLLAALSQPASLTIRVVNAKEGRELNRIFRSKDYATNVLTFSYHEPKAKNLTGDIVLCAPVVHREAREQQKSNEAHYAHMTVHGALHLAGMDHETSRDAKKMEAREVAILAMLGFENPYA
;
A
#
# COMPACT_ATOMS: atom_id res chain seq x y z
N MET A 1 0.59 -18.39 10.15
CA MET A 1 1.36 -17.87 9.02
C MET A 1 0.67 -18.26 7.73
N LYS A 2 0.49 -17.32 6.82
CA LYS A 2 -0.14 -17.61 5.52
C LYS A 2 0.87 -18.19 4.55
N GLU A 3 0.58 -19.36 4.02
CA GLU A 3 1.43 -20.02 3.05
C GLU A 3 1.26 -19.36 1.68
N GLY A 4 2.30 -19.39 0.87
CA GLY A 4 2.27 -18.88 -0.49
C GLY A 4 2.37 -17.38 -0.64
N VAL A 5 2.65 -16.64 0.44
CA VAL A 5 2.86 -15.19 0.37
C VAL A 5 4.35 -14.88 0.49
N THR A 6 4.91 -14.32 -0.58
CA THR A 6 6.29 -13.84 -0.59
C THR A 6 6.29 -12.34 -0.82
N VAL A 7 7.12 -11.64 -0.06
CA VAL A 7 7.22 -10.18 -0.16
C VAL A 7 8.69 -9.78 -0.25
N ASP A 8 9.03 -9.04 -1.30
CA ASP A 8 10.33 -8.41 -1.43
C ASP A 8 10.16 -6.92 -1.09
N VAL A 9 11.05 -6.39 -0.26
CA VAL A 9 10.98 -4.98 0.16
C VAL A 9 12.22 -4.26 -0.32
N GLN A 10 12.04 -3.19 -1.09
CA GLN A 10 13.11 -2.37 -1.63
C GLN A 10 13.02 -0.97 -1.03
N LEU A 11 14.00 -0.61 -0.20
CA LEU A 11 14.04 0.71 0.43
C LEU A 11 14.96 1.62 -0.38
N ALA A 12 14.36 2.40 -1.28
CA ALA A 12 15.07 3.29 -2.20
C ALA A 12 14.99 4.76 -1.79
N SER A 13 14.56 5.04 -0.55
CA SER A 13 14.54 6.37 0.02
C SER A 13 15.46 6.43 1.24
N GLY A 14 16.18 7.52 1.40
CA GLY A 14 17.05 7.73 2.56
C GLY A 14 16.38 8.42 3.74
N LEU A 15 15.06 8.65 3.68
CA LEU A 15 14.35 9.30 4.79
C LEU A 15 14.33 8.39 6.02
N ALA A 16 14.44 9.01 7.20
CA ALA A 16 14.23 8.32 8.46
C ALA A 16 12.72 8.07 8.67
N GLY A 17 12.40 7.09 9.52
CA GLY A 17 11.00 6.83 9.89
C GLY A 17 10.24 5.93 8.92
N ILE A 18 10.95 5.24 8.04
CA ILE A 18 10.36 4.23 7.15
C ILE A 18 10.27 2.91 7.90
N PRO A 19 9.13 2.21 7.84
CA PRO A 19 9.01 0.90 8.50
C PRO A 19 10.02 -0.12 7.97
N THR A 20 10.32 -1.12 8.79
CA THR A 20 11.25 -2.19 8.40
C THR A 20 10.60 -3.15 7.42
N PRO A 21 11.39 -3.93 6.66
CA PRO A 21 10.83 -4.98 5.79
C PRO A 21 9.93 -5.97 6.53
N ARG A 22 10.30 -6.34 7.76
CA ARG A 22 9.50 -7.23 8.59
C ARG A 22 8.11 -6.64 8.88
N THR A 23 8.06 -5.34 9.14
CA THR A 23 6.80 -4.64 9.42
C THR A 23 5.89 -4.63 8.19
N PHE A 24 6.43 -4.29 7.02
CA PHE A 24 5.67 -4.32 5.78
C PHE A 24 5.12 -5.73 5.50
N ARG A 25 5.94 -6.75 5.69
CA ARG A 25 5.52 -8.14 5.49
C ARG A 25 4.35 -8.49 6.41
N ARG A 26 4.42 -8.11 7.68
CA ARG A 26 3.36 -8.38 8.64
C ARG A 26 2.03 -7.75 8.20
N TRP A 27 2.08 -6.52 7.71
CA TRP A 27 0.88 -5.84 7.23
C TRP A 27 0.28 -6.52 6.01
N LEU A 28 1.12 -6.93 5.07
CA LEU A 28 0.65 -7.63 3.87
C LEU A 28 0.05 -8.99 4.20
N LEU A 29 0.66 -9.72 5.13
CA LEU A 29 0.11 -11.00 5.57
C LEU A 29 -1.29 -10.84 6.19
N ALA A 30 -1.51 -9.74 6.91
CA ALA A 30 -2.83 -9.45 7.49
C ALA A 30 -3.85 -9.05 6.42
N ALA A 31 -3.41 -8.36 5.38
CA ALA A 31 -4.31 -7.83 4.35
C ALA A 31 -4.70 -8.86 3.30
N LEU A 32 -3.85 -9.86 3.04
CA LEU A 32 -4.04 -10.79 1.95
C LEU A 32 -4.69 -12.08 2.43
N SER A 33 -5.66 -12.58 1.66
CA SER A 33 -6.35 -13.84 1.93
C SER A 33 -6.02 -14.93 0.93
N GLN A 34 -5.07 -14.71 0.04
CA GLN A 34 -4.70 -15.66 -1.01
C GLN A 34 -3.19 -15.60 -1.26
N PRO A 35 -2.62 -16.62 -1.94
CA PRO A 35 -1.20 -16.61 -2.26
C PRO A 35 -0.82 -15.40 -3.10
N ALA A 36 0.38 -14.87 -2.87
CA ALA A 36 0.83 -13.67 -3.55
C ALA A 36 2.35 -13.62 -3.62
N SER A 37 2.86 -12.98 -4.65
CA SER A 37 4.27 -12.65 -4.79
C SER A 37 4.33 -11.16 -5.10
N LEU A 38 4.65 -10.36 -4.09
CA LEU A 38 4.57 -8.90 -4.17
C LEU A 38 5.90 -8.24 -3.86
N THR A 39 6.13 -7.10 -4.48
CA THR A 39 7.24 -6.21 -4.13
C THR A 39 6.67 -4.93 -3.54
N ILE A 40 7.21 -4.50 -2.40
CA ILE A 40 7.01 -3.15 -1.89
C ILE A 40 8.29 -2.37 -2.17
N ARG A 41 8.14 -1.24 -2.86
CA ARG A 41 9.28 -0.35 -3.09
C ARG A 41 8.96 1.02 -2.50
N VAL A 42 9.81 1.49 -1.61
CA VAL A 42 9.68 2.82 -1.01
C VAL A 42 10.65 3.74 -1.72
N VAL A 43 10.14 4.80 -2.32
CA VAL A 43 10.89 5.66 -3.23
C VAL A 43 10.93 7.11 -2.74
N ASN A 44 11.86 7.90 -3.32
CA ASN A 44 11.91 9.33 -3.11
C ASN A 44 10.93 10.06 -4.04
N ALA A 45 10.83 11.38 -3.90
CA ALA A 45 9.88 12.18 -4.67
C ALA A 45 10.16 12.12 -6.17
N LYS A 46 11.42 12.12 -6.56
CA LYS A 46 11.81 12.11 -7.98
C LYS A 46 11.35 10.85 -8.68
N GLU A 47 11.65 9.69 -8.10
CA GLU A 47 11.24 8.40 -8.66
C GLU A 47 9.72 8.26 -8.63
N GLY A 48 9.06 8.66 -7.55
CA GLY A 48 7.61 8.62 -7.42
C GLY A 48 6.92 9.45 -8.49
N ARG A 49 7.43 10.64 -8.75
CA ARG A 49 6.91 11.53 -9.79
C ARG A 49 7.09 10.90 -11.18
N GLU A 50 8.27 10.36 -11.46
CA GLU A 50 8.55 9.72 -12.75
C GLU A 50 7.63 8.53 -13.00
N LEU A 51 7.44 7.67 -12.02
CA LEU A 51 6.56 6.51 -12.16
C LEU A 51 5.11 6.93 -12.41
N ASN A 52 4.63 7.94 -11.68
CA ASN A 52 3.28 8.43 -11.86
C ASN A 52 3.10 9.08 -13.24
N ARG A 53 4.11 9.80 -13.71
CA ARG A 53 4.09 10.42 -15.04
C ARG A 53 4.08 9.37 -16.14
N ILE A 54 4.96 8.39 -16.07
CA ILE A 54 5.11 7.37 -17.12
C ILE A 54 3.89 6.45 -17.19
N PHE A 55 3.39 6.00 -16.04
CA PHE A 55 2.34 4.96 -15.99
C PHE A 55 0.94 5.50 -15.77
N ARG A 56 0.79 6.72 -15.27
CA ARG A 56 -0.52 7.33 -15.00
C ARG A 56 -0.73 8.68 -15.68
N SER A 57 0.26 9.16 -16.43
CA SER A 57 0.23 10.46 -17.12
C SER A 57 -0.01 11.64 -16.18
N LYS A 58 0.45 11.53 -14.95
CA LYS A 58 0.31 12.58 -13.92
C LYS A 58 1.68 13.03 -13.46
N ASP A 59 2.00 14.31 -13.67
CA ASP A 59 3.32 14.87 -13.42
C ASP A 59 3.47 15.40 -11.99
N TYR A 60 3.24 14.54 -11.01
CA TYR A 60 3.48 14.82 -9.59
C TYR A 60 3.66 13.49 -8.86
N ALA A 61 4.31 13.52 -7.70
CA ALA A 61 4.46 12.35 -6.85
C ALA A 61 3.16 12.11 -6.08
N THR A 62 2.68 10.85 -6.08
CA THR A 62 1.51 10.44 -5.30
C THR A 62 1.95 9.53 -4.15
N ASN A 63 1.06 9.25 -3.20
CA ASN A 63 1.40 8.47 -2.01
C ASN A 63 1.64 6.99 -2.32
N VAL A 64 0.78 6.36 -3.10
CA VAL A 64 0.89 4.93 -3.42
C VAL A 64 0.52 4.68 -4.87
N LEU A 65 1.29 3.81 -5.52
CA LEU A 65 0.99 3.29 -6.87
C LEU A 65 0.99 1.77 -6.77
N THR A 66 0.06 1.14 -7.48
CA THR A 66 0.01 -0.31 -7.57
C THR A 66 0.10 -0.75 -9.02
N PHE A 67 0.87 -1.82 -9.26
CA PHE A 67 1.04 -2.39 -10.59
C PHE A 67 0.71 -3.88 -10.49
N SER A 68 -0.35 -4.31 -11.17
CA SER A 68 -0.80 -5.69 -11.15
C SER A 68 -0.27 -6.42 -12.38
N TYR A 69 0.31 -7.60 -12.17
CA TYR A 69 0.86 -8.44 -13.25
C TYR A 69 0.10 -9.75 -13.42
N HIS A 70 -0.95 -9.96 -12.62
CA HIS A 70 -1.77 -11.17 -12.72
C HIS A 70 -3.07 -10.90 -13.45
N GLU A 71 -3.67 -11.99 -13.97
CA GLU A 71 -4.99 -11.93 -14.60
C GLU A 71 -6.08 -11.66 -13.55
N PRO A 72 -7.20 -11.02 -13.95
CA PRO A 72 -8.34 -10.88 -13.03
C PRO A 72 -8.77 -12.24 -12.50
N LYS A 73 -9.11 -12.31 -11.21
CA LYS A 73 -9.54 -13.53 -10.52
C LYS A 73 -8.46 -14.61 -10.44
N ALA A 74 -7.19 -14.26 -10.65
CA ALA A 74 -6.09 -15.21 -10.48
C ALA A 74 -6.02 -15.69 -9.03
N LYS A 75 -5.59 -16.94 -8.83
CA LYS A 75 -5.39 -17.49 -7.50
C LYS A 75 -4.20 -16.86 -6.80
N ASN A 76 -3.16 -16.57 -7.56
CA ASN A 76 -1.93 -15.96 -7.05
C ASN A 76 -1.86 -14.51 -7.50
N LEU A 77 -1.71 -13.61 -6.55
CA LEU A 77 -1.54 -12.19 -6.85
C LEU A 77 -0.07 -11.91 -7.16
N THR A 78 0.19 -11.16 -8.22
CA THR A 78 1.55 -10.69 -8.53
C THR A 78 1.48 -9.21 -8.81
N GLY A 79 2.40 -8.46 -8.21
CA GLY A 79 2.37 -7.02 -8.42
C GLY A 79 3.36 -6.26 -7.56
N ASP A 80 3.37 -4.96 -7.78
CA ASP A 80 4.20 -4.03 -7.03
C ASP A 80 3.34 -2.99 -6.34
N ILE A 81 3.76 -2.64 -5.12
CA ILE A 81 3.22 -1.51 -4.38
C ILE A 81 4.36 -0.52 -4.21
N VAL A 82 4.21 0.67 -4.77
CA VAL A 82 5.23 1.72 -4.68
C VAL A 82 4.73 2.82 -3.75
N LEU A 83 5.49 3.08 -2.69
CA LEU A 83 5.17 4.09 -1.69
C LEU A 83 6.16 5.25 -1.80
N CYS A 84 5.66 6.47 -1.97
CA CYS A 84 6.51 7.65 -2.05
C CYS A 84 6.69 8.23 -0.65
N ALA A 85 7.86 8.00 -0.05
CA ALA A 85 8.12 8.35 1.35
C ALA A 85 7.84 9.82 1.68
N PRO A 86 8.33 10.82 0.91
CA PRO A 86 8.05 12.21 1.26
C PRO A 86 6.57 12.55 1.28
N VAL A 87 5.79 11.97 0.37
CA VAL A 87 4.33 12.21 0.31
C VAL A 87 3.63 11.57 1.50
N VAL A 88 3.98 10.31 1.80
CA VAL A 88 3.39 9.59 2.94
C VAL A 88 3.69 10.34 4.25
N HIS A 89 4.93 10.80 4.44
CA HIS A 89 5.32 11.55 5.66
C HIS A 89 4.58 12.88 5.76
N ARG A 90 4.43 13.60 4.64
CA ARG A 90 3.69 14.86 4.62
C ARG A 90 2.22 14.64 4.97
N GLU A 91 1.59 13.64 4.38
CA GLU A 91 0.19 13.33 4.66
C GLU A 91 -0.02 12.90 6.11
N ALA A 92 0.92 12.13 6.67
CA ALA A 92 0.84 11.74 8.07
C ALA A 92 0.81 12.98 8.98
N ARG A 93 1.68 13.96 8.72
CA ARG A 93 1.69 15.21 9.47
C ARG A 93 0.38 15.98 9.30
N GLU A 94 -0.11 16.10 8.07
CA GLU A 94 -1.36 16.80 7.78
C GLU A 94 -2.56 16.15 8.46
N GLN A 95 -2.56 14.84 8.55
CA GLN A 95 -3.63 14.05 9.16
C GLN A 95 -3.41 13.80 10.66
N GLN A 96 -2.35 14.35 11.23
CA GLN A 96 -2.02 14.22 12.66
C GLN A 96 -1.92 12.77 13.13
N LYS A 97 -1.25 11.95 12.34
CA LYS A 97 -0.99 10.56 12.71
C LYS A 97 0.47 10.21 12.49
N SER A 98 0.91 9.08 13.05
CA SER A 98 2.29 8.64 12.92
C SER A 98 2.59 8.22 11.48
N ASN A 99 3.87 8.27 11.09
CA ASN A 99 4.31 7.75 9.81
C ASN A 99 3.93 6.28 9.70
N GLU A 100 4.15 5.50 10.76
CA GLU A 100 3.83 4.06 10.76
C GLU A 100 2.36 3.80 10.46
N ALA A 101 1.46 4.55 11.10
CA ALA A 101 0.02 4.39 10.86
C ALA A 101 -0.34 4.69 9.41
N HIS A 102 0.27 5.72 8.83
CA HIS A 102 -0.03 6.08 7.45
C HIS A 102 0.58 5.09 6.45
N TYR A 103 1.80 4.61 6.70
CA TYR A 103 2.37 3.54 5.89
C TYR A 103 1.51 2.27 5.95
N ALA A 104 1.01 1.92 7.13
CA ALA A 104 0.14 0.75 7.28
C ALA A 104 -1.13 0.92 6.43
N HIS A 105 -1.74 2.10 6.50
CA HIS A 105 -2.95 2.40 5.71
C HIS A 105 -2.67 2.27 4.20
N MET A 106 -1.61 2.88 3.72
CA MET A 106 -1.27 2.85 2.29
C MET A 106 -0.89 1.44 1.82
N THR A 107 -0.20 0.68 2.65
CA THR A 107 0.17 -0.71 2.33
C THR A 107 -1.06 -1.60 2.24
N VAL A 108 -1.96 -1.51 3.21
CA VAL A 108 -3.21 -2.26 3.19
C VAL A 108 -4.08 -1.87 2.00
N HIS A 109 -4.20 -0.57 1.75
CA HIS A 109 -4.95 -0.06 0.59
C HIS A 109 -4.40 -0.63 -0.73
N GLY A 110 -3.09 -0.58 -0.91
CA GLY A 110 -2.45 -1.12 -2.11
C GLY A 110 -2.66 -2.62 -2.26
N ALA A 111 -2.57 -3.37 -1.16
CA ALA A 111 -2.79 -4.81 -1.18
C ALA A 111 -4.22 -5.17 -1.59
N LEU A 112 -5.20 -4.46 -1.04
CA LEU A 112 -6.61 -4.69 -1.40
C LEU A 112 -6.89 -4.33 -2.86
N HIS A 113 -6.25 -3.27 -3.33
CA HIS A 113 -6.36 -2.87 -4.74
C HIS A 113 -5.81 -3.97 -5.66
N LEU A 114 -4.65 -4.53 -5.34
CA LEU A 114 -4.08 -5.65 -6.09
C LEU A 114 -4.98 -6.90 -6.03
N ALA A 115 -5.70 -7.08 -4.93
CA ALA A 115 -6.65 -8.19 -4.77
C ALA A 115 -7.97 -7.98 -5.52
N GLY A 116 -8.10 -6.89 -6.27
CA GLY A 116 -9.26 -6.63 -7.12
C GLY A 116 -10.28 -5.67 -6.55
N MET A 117 -10.06 -5.11 -5.38
CA MET A 117 -10.96 -4.09 -4.85
C MET A 117 -10.62 -2.74 -5.46
N ASP A 118 -11.64 -1.93 -5.74
CA ASP A 118 -11.41 -0.57 -6.20
C ASP A 118 -12.37 0.39 -5.51
N HIS A 119 -12.26 1.69 -5.84
CA HIS A 119 -13.03 2.74 -5.20
C HIS A 119 -13.62 3.71 -6.23
N GLU A 120 -13.91 3.21 -7.44
CA GLU A 120 -14.48 4.04 -8.51
C GLU A 120 -15.92 4.44 -8.26
N THR A 121 -16.70 3.56 -7.64
CA THR A 121 -18.07 3.87 -7.25
C THR A 121 -18.15 4.10 -5.75
N SER A 122 -19.16 4.84 -5.30
CA SER A 122 -19.44 5.06 -3.87
C SER A 122 -19.57 3.75 -3.11
N ARG A 123 -20.25 2.78 -3.70
CA ARG A 123 -20.47 1.47 -3.09
C ARG A 123 -19.18 0.70 -2.93
N ASP A 124 -18.35 0.69 -3.98
CA ASP A 124 -17.06 0.00 -3.97
C ASP A 124 -16.10 0.66 -2.99
N ALA A 125 -16.09 1.99 -2.95
CA ALA A 125 -15.28 2.74 -2.01
C ALA A 125 -15.62 2.40 -0.57
N LYS A 126 -16.91 2.32 -0.23
CA LYS A 126 -17.35 1.96 1.12
C LYS A 126 -16.92 0.55 1.52
N LYS A 127 -17.01 -0.40 0.60
CA LYS A 127 -16.58 -1.78 0.85
C LYS A 127 -15.08 -1.86 1.09
N MET A 128 -14.30 -1.18 0.26
CA MET A 128 -12.85 -1.15 0.39
C MET A 128 -12.44 -0.49 1.70
N GLU A 129 -13.03 0.66 2.04
CA GLU A 129 -12.75 1.37 3.28
C GLU A 129 -13.10 0.54 4.51
N ALA A 130 -14.24 -0.14 4.49
CA ALA A 130 -14.65 -1.02 5.58
C ALA A 130 -13.63 -2.15 5.78
N ARG A 131 -13.11 -2.72 4.70
CA ARG A 131 -12.11 -3.76 4.76
C ARG A 131 -10.78 -3.22 5.31
N GLU A 132 -10.36 -2.03 4.86
CA GLU A 132 -9.17 -1.36 5.38
C GLU A 132 -9.27 -1.14 6.88
N VAL A 133 -10.40 -0.61 7.33
CA VAL A 133 -10.64 -0.35 8.76
C VAL A 133 -10.54 -1.62 9.59
N ALA A 134 -11.14 -2.72 9.12
CA ALA A 134 -11.10 -3.99 9.83
C ALA A 134 -9.69 -4.55 9.94
N ILE A 135 -8.92 -4.52 8.86
CA ILE A 135 -7.54 -5.00 8.85
C ILE A 135 -6.66 -4.13 9.75
N LEU A 136 -6.78 -2.82 9.63
CA LEU A 136 -5.99 -1.89 10.44
C LEU A 136 -6.31 -2.02 11.93
N ALA A 137 -7.58 -2.22 12.29
CA ALA A 137 -7.97 -2.46 13.68
C ALA A 137 -7.32 -3.73 14.23
N MET A 138 -7.29 -4.79 13.42
CA MET A 138 -6.65 -6.04 13.79
C MET A 138 -5.14 -5.87 14.01
N LEU A 139 -4.53 -4.94 13.28
CA LEU A 139 -3.11 -4.61 13.42
C LEU A 139 -2.82 -3.62 14.54
N GLY A 140 -3.86 -3.08 15.19
CA GLY A 140 -3.71 -2.15 16.30
C GLY A 140 -3.74 -0.67 15.91
N PHE A 141 -4.22 -0.35 14.71
CA PHE A 141 -4.30 1.03 14.23
C PHE A 141 -5.73 1.55 14.29
N GLU A 142 -5.84 2.86 14.56
CA GLU A 142 -7.13 3.54 14.57
C GLU A 142 -7.72 3.64 13.15
N ASN A 143 -9.03 3.85 13.09
CA ASN A 143 -9.75 4.05 11.84
C ASN A 143 -9.20 5.30 11.12
N PRO A 144 -8.60 5.17 9.93
CA PRO A 144 -8.00 6.30 9.22
C PRO A 144 -9.04 7.28 8.67
N TYR A 145 -10.30 6.89 8.65
CA TYR A 145 -11.41 7.70 8.11
C TYR A 145 -12.25 8.36 9.21
N ALA A 146 -11.91 8.13 10.47
CA ALA A 146 -12.65 8.71 11.58
C ALA A 146 -12.30 10.19 11.82
#